data_ef24350524b60414042b927c14044e66
#
_entry.id   ef24350524b60414042b927c14044e66
#
_cell.length_a   1.000
_cell.length_b   1.000
_cell.length_c   1.000
_cell.angle_alpha   90.00
_cell.angle_beta   90.00
_cell.angle_gamma   90.00
#
_symmetry.space_group_name_H-M   'P 1'
#
loop_
_entity.id
_entity.type
_entity.pdbx_description
1 polymer ?
#
loop_
_entity_poly.entity_id
_entity_poly.type
_entity_poly.pdbx_seq_one_letter_code
_entity_poly.pdbx_strand_id
1 'polypeptide(L)'
;MIRVVRVLAAVVGLLLLTGCGADALPPAAHPAAPHEATQASPEPPTPPPEATTRRTFAPMRGGKPVLGGISYGPFRAGQKPGGPDPTPEQILEDLRILAPRWGMIRLYSSRGPSETILRTLQDESIPIQVMLGAWIAADDDEANATEVAEAIRLANSYPDQVLAVSVGNETQVSWSGHRSDRDRLIAHIKTVRASVKQPITTADDYNFWNKAESHEVADVVDFLLLHAYAMWNQQQLEDAVPWTARTIESIRKEHPGLPIVMGETGWATELNPEGDEVKYIKAPAGESEQARFFSEWTEWAADAAQPYFYFEAFDEPWKGSDDPREVEKHWGLYNEDRTPKQALKGVAP
;
A
#
# COMPACT_ATOMS: atom_id res chain seq x y z
N MET A 1 10.12 -26.01 2.57
CA MET A 1 8.89 -25.43 1.98
C MET A 1 7.92 -25.16 3.14
N ILE A 2 7.96 -23.98 3.72
CA ILE A 2 7.13 -23.60 4.85
C ILE A 2 6.09 -22.60 4.29
N ARG A 3 4.82 -23.01 4.30
CA ARG A 3 3.71 -22.13 3.92
C ARG A 3 3.46 -21.15 5.06
N VAL A 4 3.77 -19.89 4.85
CA VAL A 4 3.37 -18.78 5.71
C VAL A 4 1.95 -18.42 5.33
N VAL A 5 0.98 -18.72 6.20
CA VAL A 5 -0.42 -18.32 6.02
C VAL A 5 -0.63 -17.05 6.84
N ARG A 6 -0.59 -15.89 6.20
CA ARG A 6 -1.19 -14.67 6.74
C ARG A 6 -2.69 -14.75 6.47
N VAL A 7 -3.49 -14.84 7.50
CA VAL A 7 -4.96 -14.79 7.41
C VAL A 7 -5.36 -13.33 7.36
N LEU A 8 -5.54 -12.77 6.15
CA LEU A 8 -6.32 -11.55 5.98
C LEU A 8 -7.78 -11.97 5.78
N ALA A 9 -8.68 -11.39 6.56
CA ALA A 9 -10.10 -11.70 6.55
C ALA A 9 -10.71 -11.41 5.17
N ALA A 10 -11.11 -12.48 4.48
CA ALA A 10 -11.91 -12.40 3.26
C ALA A 10 -13.38 -12.21 3.64
N VAL A 11 -14.02 -11.16 3.15
CA VAL A 11 -15.48 -11.04 3.13
C VAL A 11 -16.00 -11.91 1.99
N VAL A 12 -16.61 -13.05 2.32
CA VAL A 12 -17.26 -13.95 1.38
C VAL A 12 -18.72 -13.54 1.18
N GLY A 13 -19.05 -13.09 -0.02
CA GLY A 13 -20.42 -13.00 -0.51
C GLY A 13 -20.79 -14.27 -1.27
N LEU A 14 -21.65 -15.11 -0.70
CA LEU A 14 -22.15 -16.35 -1.28
C LEU A 14 -23.39 -16.09 -2.13
N LEU A 15 -23.35 -16.37 -3.42
CA LEU A 15 -24.54 -16.54 -4.26
C LEU A 15 -24.44 -17.83 -5.08
N LEU A 16 -25.29 -18.78 -4.72
CA LEU A 16 -25.54 -20.04 -5.45
C LEU A 16 -26.52 -19.78 -6.61
N LEU A 17 -26.19 -20.23 -7.82
CA LEU A 17 -27.20 -20.61 -8.82
C LEU A 17 -26.72 -21.81 -9.62
N THR A 18 -27.56 -22.83 -9.58
CA THR A 18 -27.49 -24.08 -10.29
C THR A 18 -28.05 -23.97 -11.71
N GLY A 19 -27.44 -24.66 -12.67
CA GLY A 19 -28.05 -24.86 -13.99
C GLY A 19 -27.31 -25.91 -14.82
N CYS A 20 -27.92 -27.10 -14.95
CA CYS A 20 -27.50 -28.17 -15.84
C CYS A 20 -27.87 -27.91 -17.30
N GLY A 21 -27.05 -28.39 -18.25
CA GLY A 21 -27.42 -28.50 -19.65
C GLY A 21 -26.40 -29.29 -20.47
N ALA A 22 -26.84 -30.38 -21.07
CA ALA A 22 -26.03 -31.43 -21.66
C ALA A 22 -25.58 -31.20 -23.12
N ASP A 23 -24.52 -31.92 -23.46
CA ASP A 23 -24.07 -32.52 -24.72
C ASP A 23 -24.46 -31.98 -26.09
N ALA A 24 -23.42 -31.71 -26.93
CA ALA A 24 -23.38 -32.14 -28.33
C ALA A 24 -21.94 -32.06 -28.90
N LEU A 25 -21.45 -33.17 -29.45
CA LEU A 25 -20.18 -33.30 -30.21
C LEU A 25 -20.35 -32.78 -31.64
N PRO A 26 -19.38 -32.10 -32.24
CA PRO A 26 -19.39 -31.77 -33.65
C PRO A 26 -18.70 -32.86 -34.54
N PRO A 27 -19.03 -32.94 -35.84
CA PRO A 27 -18.55 -33.97 -36.75
C PRO A 27 -17.15 -33.70 -37.32
N ALA A 28 -16.51 -34.77 -37.81
CA ALA A 28 -15.15 -34.82 -38.33
C ALA A 28 -14.93 -33.98 -39.59
N ALA A 29 -13.77 -33.30 -39.63
CA ALA A 29 -13.32 -32.51 -40.77
C ALA A 29 -12.47 -33.35 -41.76
N HIS A 30 -12.68 -33.15 -43.05
CA HIS A 30 -11.90 -33.68 -44.17
C HIS A 30 -10.54 -32.93 -44.33
N PRO A 31 -9.50 -33.60 -44.89
CA PRO A 31 -8.19 -32.99 -45.05
C PRO A 31 -8.16 -31.99 -46.21
N ALA A 32 -7.65 -30.81 -45.96
CA ALA A 32 -7.36 -29.79 -46.97
C ALA A 32 -5.95 -29.97 -47.56
N ALA A 33 -5.82 -29.65 -48.83
CA ALA A 33 -4.57 -29.70 -49.63
C ALA A 33 -3.51 -28.69 -49.16
N PRO A 34 -2.23 -28.92 -49.49
CA PRO A 34 -1.13 -28.05 -49.02
C PRO A 34 -1.13 -26.70 -49.75
N HIS A 35 -1.17 -25.60 -48.98
CA HIS A 35 -0.92 -24.25 -49.46
C HIS A 35 0.59 -23.96 -49.43
N GLU A 36 1.11 -23.43 -50.54
CA GLU A 36 2.47 -22.91 -50.68
C GLU A 36 2.73 -21.83 -49.61
N ALA A 37 3.85 -21.94 -48.91
CA ALA A 37 4.31 -20.98 -47.93
C ALA A 37 4.82 -19.72 -48.64
N THR A 38 4.04 -18.65 -48.55
CA THR A 38 4.53 -17.31 -48.89
C THR A 38 5.47 -16.86 -47.76
N GLN A 39 6.76 -16.64 -48.08
CA GLN A 39 7.73 -16.08 -47.15
C GLN A 39 7.30 -14.66 -46.75
N ALA A 40 6.88 -14.47 -45.52
CA ALA A 40 6.66 -13.15 -44.96
C ALA A 40 8.00 -12.41 -44.82
N SER A 41 8.06 -11.19 -45.34
CA SER A 41 9.18 -10.28 -45.12
C SER A 41 9.37 -10.05 -43.61
N PRO A 42 10.61 -9.93 -43.12
CA PRO A 42 10.83 -9.65 -41.70
C PRO A 42 10.20 -8.31 -41.32
N GLU A 43 9.37 -8.35 -40.32
CA GLU A 43 8.79 -7.15 -39.71
C GLU A 43 9.92 -6.25 -39.18
N PRO A 44 9.89 -4.93 -39.40
CA PRO A 44 10.93 -4.04 -38.90
C PRO A 44 10.96 -4.15 -37.35
N PRO A 45 12.16 -4.07 -36.75
CA PRO A 45 12.30 -4.18 -35.30
C PRO A 45 11.44 -3.10 -34.64
N THR A 46 10.61 -3.54 -33.70
CA THR A 46 9.81 -2.66 -32.82
C THR A 46 10.77 -1.66 -32.18
N PRO A 47 10.54 -0.34 -32.28
CA PRO A 47 11.40 0.63 -31.61
C PRO A 47 11.39 0.33 -30.10
N PRO A 48 12.54 0.48 -29.41
CA PRO A 48 12.58 0.32 -27.96
C PRO A 48 11.53 1.24 -27.33
N PRO A 49 10.84 0.79 -26.26
CA PRO A 49 9.85 1.62 -25.59
C PRO A 49 10.50 2.96 -25.22
N GLU A 50 9.86 4.06 -25.60
CA GLU A 50 10.29 5.40 -25.19
C GLU A 50 10.48 5.39 -23.68
N ALA A 51 11.67 5.73 -23.21
CA ALA A 51 11.98 5.81 -21.80
C ALA A 51 11.00 6.79 -21.15
N THR A 52 10.01 6.27 -20.46
CA THR A 52 8.96 7.08 -19.82
C THR A 52 9.66 7.96 -18.79
N THR A 53 9.63 9.28 -18.98
CA THR A 53 10.22 10.22 -18.03
C THR A 53 9.54 10.03 -16.67
N ARG A 54 10.30 9.61 -15.64
CA ARG A 54 9.79 9.42 -14.28
C ARG A 54 9.43 10.75 -13.65
N ARG A 55 8.29 10.80 -12.98
CA ARG A 55 7.83 11.96 -12.22
C ARG A 55 8.42 11.91 -10.82
N THR A 56 8.74 13.07 -10.27
CA THR A 56 9.42 13.16 -8.97
C THR A 56 8.42 13.14 -7.83
N PHE A 57 8.63 12.23 -6.86
CA PHE A 57 7.97 12.29 -5.56
C PHE A 57 8.67 13.34 -4.71
N ALA A 58 8.05 14.49 -4.51
CA ALA A 58 8.66 15.64 -3.83
C ALA A 58 7.66 16.31 -2.87
N PRO A 59 7.40 15.68 -1.70
CA PRO A 59 6.49 16.25 -0.71
C PRO A 59 7.05 17.52 -0.11
N MET A 60 6.19 18.53 0.04
CA MET A 60 6.56 19.86 0.53
C MET A 60 5.54 20.35 1.56
N ARG A 61 6.03 21.01 2.60
CA ARG A 61 5.20 21.70 3.59
C ARG A 61 5.81 23.07 3.91
N GLY A 62 5.04 24.13 3.66
CA GLY A 62 5.54 25.48 3.88
C GLY A 62 6.83 25.80 3.12
N GLY A 63 7.01 25.25 1.91
CA GLY A 63 8.20 25.42 1.09
C GLY A 63 9.43 24.61 1.52
N LYS A 64 9.29 23.69 2.49
CA LYS A 64 10.36 22.80 2.95
C LYS A 64 10.06 21.36 2.58
N PRO A 65 11.06 20.53 2.20
CA PRO A 65 10.89 19.10 1.99
C PRO A 65 10.36 18.40 3.26
N VAL A 66 9.47 17.42 3.07
CA VAL A 66 8.94 16.56 4.11
C VAL A 66 9.43 15.14 3.87
N LEU A 67 9.96 14.48 4.90
CA LEU A 67 10.38 13.07 4.82
C LEU A 67 9.34 12.14 5.43
N GLY A 68 8.78 12.53 6.58
CA GLY A 68 7.85 11.69 7.35
C GLY A 68 6.39 11.90 6.98
N GLY A 69 5.72 10.80 6.66
CA GLY A 69 4.28 10.66 6.56
C GLY A 69 3.78 9.55 7.45
N ILE A 70 2.48 9.34 7.48
CA ILE A 70 1.83 8.31 8.28
C ILE A 70 0.71 7.63 7.49
N SER A 71 0.59 6.32 7.62
CA SER A 71 -0.56 5.57 7.10
C SER A 71 -1.80 5.92 7.91
N TYR A 72 -2.90 6.20 7.22
CA TYR A 72 -4.12 6.69 7.85
C TYR A 72 -5.34 5.89 7.42
N GLY A 73 -5.92 5.15 8.38
CA GLY A 73 -7.26 4.60 8.34
C GLY A 73 -8.15 5.43 9.28
N PRO A 74 -9.27 6.01 8.79
CA PRO A 74 -10.12 6.88 9.60
C PRO A 74 -11.13 6.12 10.47
N PHE A 75 -11.15 4.80 10.39
CA PHE A 75 -12.19 3.95 10.99
C PHE A 75 -12.07 3.86 12.50
N ARG A 76 -13.21 4.03 13.18
CA ARG A 76 -13.36 3.92 14.63
C ARG A 76 -14.13 2.65 15.01
N ALA A 77 -14.33 2.41 16.28
CA ALA A 77 -15.15 1.29 16.77
C ALA A 77 -16.49 1.21 16.01
N GLY A 78 -16.78 0.02 15.46
CA GLY A 78 -17.97 -0.23 14.65
C GLY A 78 -17.91 0.26 13.19
N GLN A 79 -16.83 0.89 12.78
CA GLN A 79 -16.57 1.30 11.39
C GLN A 79 -15.49 0.41 10.77
N LYS A 80 -15.53 0.23 9.45
CA LYS A 80 -14.54 -0.54 8.67
C LYS A 80 -14.70 -0.27 7.18
N PRO A 81 -13.70 -0.59 6.35
CA PRO A 81 -13.83 -0.52 4.90
C PRO A 81 -15.04 -1.33 4.40
N GLY A 82 -15.88 -0.69 3.55
CA GLY A 82 -17.13 -1.30 3.04
C GLY A 82 -18.28 -1.38 4.07
N GLY A 83 -18.06 -0.85 5.27
CA GLY A 83 -19.08 -0.69 6.31
C GLY A 83 -19.56 0.77 6.43
N PRO A 84 -20.04 1.19 7.61
CA PRO A 84 -20.33 2.59 7.87
C PRO A 84 -19.06 3.45 7.77
N ASP A 85 -19.07 4.48 6.93
CA ASP A 85 -17.97 5.42 6.81
C ASP A 85 -17.90 6.37 8.02
N PRO A 86 -16.68 6.84 8.37
CA PRO A 86 -16.50 7.94 9.31
C PRO A 86 -17.22 9.22 8.86
N THR A 87 -17.77 9.98 9.81
CA THR A 87 -18.41 11.26 9.49
C THR A 87 -17.38 12.33 9.11
N PRO A 88 -17.77 13.39 8.39
CA PRO A 88 -16.86 14.51 8.09
C PRO A 88 -16.25 15.14 9.36
N GLU A 89 -17.01 15.21 10.47
CA GLU A 89 -16.52 15.74 11.75
C GLU A 89 -15.44 14.85 12.36
N GLN A 90 -15.61 13.51 12.27
CA GLN A 90 -14.61 12.55 12.73
C GLN A 90 -13.32 12.66 11.90
N ILE A 91 -13.45 12.80 10.59
CA ILE A 91 -12.31 13.00 9.68
C ILE A 91 -11.59 14.32 10.00
N LEU A 92 -12.33 15.40 10.20
CA LEU A 92 -11.77 16.70 10.57
C LEU A 92 -11.01 16.65 11.90
N GLU A 93 -11.56 15.95 12.90
CA GLU A 93 -10.90 15.73 14.19
C GLU A 93 -9.56 15.01 13.98
N ASP A 94 -9.56 13.89 13.24
CA ASP A 94 -8.36 13.10 12.96
C ASP A 94 -7.29 13.95 12.22
N LEU A 95 -7.68 14.68 11.19
CA LEU A 95 -6.76 15.53 10.42
C LEU A 95 -6.16 16.66 11.26
N ARG A 96 -6.93 17.23 12.20
CA ARG A 96 -6.44 18.25 13.16
C ARG A 96 -5.44 17.65 14.18
N ILE A 97 -5.62 16.38 14.55
CA ILE A 97 -4.66 15.65 15.39
C ILE A 97 -3.36 15.38 14.63
N LEU A 98 -3.45 15.01 13.36
CA LEU A 98 -2.28 14.64 12.55
C LEU A 98 -1.49 15.85 12.04
N ALA A 99 -2.17 16.94 11.67
CA ALA A 99 -1.57 18.09 11.00
C ALA A 99 -0.37 18.75 11.74
N PRO A 100 -0.30 18.82 13.06
CA PRO A 100 0.86 19.39 13.73
C PRO A 100 2.18 18.65 13.44
N ARG A 101 2.11 17.32 13.25
CA ARG A 101 3.31 16.46 13.10
C ARG A 101 3.57 16.00 11.68
N TRP A 102 2.50 15.73 10.92
CA TRP A 102 2.61 15.05 9.64
C TRP A 102 2.29 15.99 8.47
N GLY A 103 3.18 16.01 7.48
CA GLY A 103 2.96 16.73 6.23
C GLY A 103 2.38 15.84 5.13
N MET A 104 2.34 14.52 5.36
CA MET A 104 1.80 13.54 4.44
C MET A 104 0.98 12.49 5.18
N ILE A 105 -0.09 12.02 4.53
CA ILE A 105 -0.81 10.80 4.91
C ILE A 105 -0.89 9.85 3.72
N ARG A 106 -0.98 8.55 4.00
CA ARG A 106 -1.20 7.53 2.98
C ARG A 106 -2.56 6.88 3.19
N LEU A 107 -3.36 6.84 2.13
CA LEU A 107 -4.64 6.13 2.05
C LEU A 107 -4.49 4.87 1.20
N TYR A 108 -5.32 3.86 1.46
CA TYR A 108 -5.24 2.55 0.80
C TYR A 108 -6.23 2.38 -0.34
N SER A 109 -7.31 3.17 -0.35
CA SER A 109 -8.37 3.12 -1.35
C SER A 109 -8.74 4.54 -1.79
N SER A 110 -9.27 4.66 -2.98
CA SER A 110 -9.87 5.91 -3.50
C SER A 110 -11.37 5.99 -3.23
N ARG A 111 -11.97 4.93 -2.70
CA ARG A 111 -13.40 4.84 -2.35
C ARG A 111 -13.65 5.13 -0.87
N GLY A 112 -14.91 5.00 -0.47
CA GLY A 112 -15.33 5.26 0.91
C GLY A 112 -15.02 6.69 1.36
N PRO A 113 -14.30 6.89 2.48
CA PRO A 113 -14.08 8.22 3.05
C PRO A 113 -13.05 9.09 2.30
N SER A 114 -12.38 8.59 1.27
CA SER A 114 -11.22 9.24 0.66
C SER A 114 -11.54 10.61 0.06
N GLU A 115 -12.69 10.77 -0.63
CA GLU A 115 -13.10 12.08 -1.14
C GLU A 115 -13.41 13.06 0.00
N THR A 116 -14.05 12.58 1.07
CA THR A 116 -14.34 13.43 2.25
C THR A 116 -13.03 13.89 2.91
N ILE A 117 -11.99 13.04 2.98
CA ILE A 117 -10.67 13.41 3.49
C ILE A 117 -10.06 14.52 2.62
N LEU A 118 -10.01 14.33 1.30
CA LEU A 118 -9.42 15.30 0.37
C LEU A 118 -10.17 16.65 0.40
N ARG A 119 -11.49 16.62 0.40
CA ARG A 119 -12.33 17.81 0.52
C ARG A 119 -12.10 18.52 1.85
N THR A 120 -12.03 17.79 2.98
CA THR A 120 -11.77 18.39 4.29
C THR A 120 -10.40 19.07 4.34
N LEU A 121 -9.35 18.44 3.77
CA LEU A 121 -8.03 19.06 3.65
C LEU A 121 -8.07 20.37 2.86
N GLN A 122 -8.83 20.39 1.76
CA GLN A 122 -8.99 21.58 0.91
C GLN A 122 -9.81 22.68 1.62
N ASP A 123 -11.00 22.35 2.12
CA ASP A 123 -11.95 23.32 2.70
C ASP A 123 -11.41 23.95 3.97
N GLU A 124 -10.72 23.18 4.81
CA GLU A 124 -10.13 23.64 6.08
C GLU A 124 -8.68 24.13 5.90
N SER A 125 -8.14 24.10 4.68
CA SER A 125 -6.75 24.51 4.37
C SER A 125 -5.70 23.80 5.26
N ILE A 126 -5.92 22.52 5.55
CA ILE A 126 -5.00 21.71 6.36
C ILE A 126 -3.79 21.32 5.50
N PRO A 127 -2.54 21.65 5.91
CA PRO A 127 -1.34 21.49 5.09
C PRO A 127 -0.80 20.04 5.13
N ILE A 128 -1.63 19.07 4.76
CA ILE A 128 -1.28 17.66 4.60
C ILE A 128 -1.47 17.28 3.13
N GLN A 129 -0.48 16.62 2.54
CA GLN A 129 -0.58 16.01 1.22
C GLN A 129 -0.90 14.50 1.33
N VAL A 130 -1.56 13.96 0.32
CA VAL A 130 -2.08 12.59 0.33
C VAL A 130 -1.39 11.74 -0.71
N MET A 131 -0.83 10.61 -0.29
CA MET A 131 -0.60 9.49 -1.19
C MET A 131 -1.92 8.71 -1.28
N LEU A 132 -2.60 8.87 -2.41
CA LEU A 132 -3.90 8.26 -2.64
C LEU A 132 -3.73 6.80 -3.07
N GLY A 133 -4.38 5.87 -2.39
CA GLY A 133 -4.41 4.46 -2.77
C GLY A 133 -5.48 4.16 -3.81
N ALA A 134 -5.22 3.17 -4.66
CA ALA A 134 -6.22 2.46 -5.44
C ALA A 134 -6.13 0.98 -5.08
N TRP A 135 -7.10 0.49 -4.31
CA TRP A 135 -7.11 -0.90 -3.85
C TRP A 135 -7.40 -1.86 -5.00
N ILE A 136 -6.48 -2.78 -5.28
CA ILE A 136 -6.65 -3.79 -6.33
C ILE A 136 -6.92 -5.15 -5.68
N ALA A 137 -8.12 -5.68 -5.92
CA ALA A 137 -8.53 -7.00 -5.49
C ALA A 137 -8.00 -8.08 -6.46
N ALA A 138 -7.90 -9.33 -5.96
CA ALA A 138 -7.36 -10.46 -6.74
C ALA A 138 -8.19 -10.78 -7.99
N ASP A 139 -9.50 -10.95 -7.83
CA ASP A 139 -10.40 -11.52 -8.83
C ASP A 139 -11.70 -10.71 -8.99
N ASP A 140 -11.64 -9.38 -8.87
CA ASP A 140 -12.79 -8.50 -9.04
C ASP A 140 -12.47 -7.35 -10.00
N ASP A 141 -12.56 -7.64 -11.29
CA ASP A 141 -12.22 -6.68 -12.35
C ASP A 141 -13.15 -5.45 -12.34
N GLU A 142 -14.42 -5.59 -11.96
CA GLU A 142 -15.39 -4.49 -11.89
C GLU A 142 -15.05 -3.54 -10.72
N ALA A 143 -14.77 -4.12 -9.54
CA ALA A 143 -14.33 -3.33 -8.40
C ALA A 143 -13.00 -2.62 -8.68
N ASN A 144 -12.05 -3.32 -9.32
CA ASN A 144 -10.76 -2.75 -9.70
C ASN A 144 -10.90 -1.59 -10.72
N ALA A 145 -11.75 -1.77 -11.74
CA ALA A 145 -12.02 -0.71 -12.71
C ALA A 145 -12.66 0.52 -12.05
N THR A 146 -13.59 0.32 -11.12
CA THR A 146 -14.22 1.38 -10.35
C THR A 146 -13.21 2.10 -9.46
N GLU A 147 -12.35 1.37 -8.77
CA GLU A 147 -11.30 1.92 -7.90
C GLU A 147 -10.30 2.76 -8.70
N VAL A 148 -9.84 2.25 -9.85
CA VAL A 148 -8.93 2.96 -10.75
C VAL A 148 -9.58 4.23 -11.31
N ALA A 149 -10.84 4.17 -11.73
CA ALA A 149 -11.56 5.34 -12.23
C ALA A 149 -11.71 6.41 -11.14
N GLU A 150 -12.00 6.00 -9.91
CA GLU A 150 -12.14 6.90 -8.78
C GLU A 150 -10.80 7.53 -8.37
N ALA A 151 -9.70 6.75 -8.37
CA ALA A 151 -8.36 7.29 -8.15
C ALA A 151 -8.01 8.39 -9.15
N ILE A 152 -8.30 8.16 -10.43
CA ILE A 152 -8.08 9.13 -11.51
C ILE A 152 -8.93 10.38 -11.29
N ARG A 153 -10.21 10.21 -10.96
CA ARG A 153 -11.13 11.31 -10.71
C ARG A 153 -10.66 12.19 -9.55
N LEU A 154 -10.33 11.57 -8.42
CA LEU A 154 -9.89 12.28 -7.22
C LEU A 154 -8.54 12.97 -7.43
N ALA A 155 -7.55 12.31 -8.05
CA ALA A 155 -6.26 12.91 -8.32
C ALA A 155 -6.35 14.15 -9.23
N ASN A 156 -7.30 14.15 -10.18
CA ASN A 156 -7.55 15.30 -11.05
C ASN A 156 -8.40 16.39 -10.39
N SER A 157 -9.31 16.02 -9.46
CA SER A 157 -10.19 16.96 -8.77
C SER A 157 -9.48 17.69 -7.61
N TYR A 158 -8.48 17.05 -6.99
CA TYR A 158 -7.75 17.56 -5.83
C TYR A 158 -6.22 17.58 -6.08
N PRO A 159 -5.76 18.27 -7.16
CA PRO A 159 -4.34 18.17 -7.58
C PRO A 159 -3.35 18.74 -6.57
N ASP A 160 -3.77 19.65 -5.70
CA ASP A 160 -2.93 20.26 -4.67
C ASP A 160 -2.84 19.37 -3.41
N GLN A 161 -3.86 18.54 -3.14
CA GLN A 161 -3.92 17.61 -2.02
C GLN A 161 -3.27 16.28 -2.37
N VAL A 162 -3.47 15.76 -3.60
CA VAL A 162 -2.94 14.45 -4.01
C VAL A 162 -1.50 14.59 -4.49
N LEU A 163 -0.58 14.12 -3.66
CA LEU A 163 0.87 14.12 -3.91
C LEU A 163 1.30 13.04 -4.90
N ALA A 164 0.74 11.84 -4.77
CA ALA A 164 1.05 10.67 -5.57
C ALA A 164 -0.12 9.69 -5.56
N VAL A 165 -0.15 8.75 -6.52
CA VAL A 165 -1.13 7.65 -6.53
C VAL A 165 -0.40 6.31 -6.45
N SER A 166 -0.81 5.46 -5.49
CA SER A 166 -0.32 4.08 -5.32
C SER A 166 -1.39 3.11 -5.82
N VAL A 167 -1.11 2.38 -6.89
CA VAL A 167 -2.03 1.43 -7.51
C VAL A 167 -1.71 0.02 -7.05
N GLY A 168 -2.56 -0.56 -6.20
CA GLY A 168 -2.32 -1.85 -5.54
C GLY A 168 -1.54 -1.71 -4.23
N ASN A 169 -1.78 -2.67 -3.34
CA ASN A 169 -1.13 -2.81 -2.05
C ASN A 169 -0.85 -4.28 -1.77
N GLU A 170 0.41 -4.69 -1.68
CA GLU A 170 0.84 -6.09 -1.45
C GLU A 170 0.15 -7.09 -2.39
N THR A 171 0.07 -6.74 -3.67
CA THR A 171 -0.62 -7.55 -4.68
C THR A 171 0.26 -8.64 -5.30
N GLN A 172 1.57 -8.64 -5.04
CA GLN A 172 2.52 -9.55 -5.70
C GLN A 172 3.18 -10.54 -4.73
N VAL A 173 3.25 -10.22 -3.44
CA VAL A 173 3.84 -11.16 -2.45
C VAL A 173 3.01 -12.43 -2.31
N SER A 174 3.70 -13.55 -2.11
CA SER A 174 3.10 -14.90 -2.16
C SER A 174 2.12 -15.21 -1.01
N TRP A 175 2.19 -14.46 0.08
CA TRP A 175 1.31 -14.64 1.24
C TRP A 175 0.07 -13.74 1.22
N SER A 176 -0.01 -12.79 0.28
CA SER A 176 -1.16 -11.89 0.19
C SER A 176 -2.44 -12.64 -0.18
N GLY A 177 -3.52 -12.38 0.57
CA GLY A 177 -4.84 -12.93 0.30
C GLY A 177 -5.55 -12.27 -0.89
N HIS A 178 -5.02 -11.14 -1.38
CA HIS A 178 -5.53 -10.40 -2.55
C HIS A 178 -4.49 -10.26 -3.66
N ARG A 179 -3.65 -11.28 -3.80
CA ARG A 179 -2.66 -11.33 -4.87
C ARG A 179 -3.32 -11.29 -6.24
N SER A 180 -2.96 -10.30 -7.04
CA SER A 180 -3.46 -10.10 -8.39
C SER A 180 -2.47 -10.58 -9.46
N ASP A 181 -2.97 -10.77 -10.68
CA ASP A 181 -2.13 -10.99 -11.85
C ASP A 181 -1.23 -9.76 -12.12
N ARG A 182 0.05 -9.99 -12.41
CA ARG A 182 1.04 -8.92 -12.59
C ARG A 182 0.75 -8.08 -13.83
N ASP A 183 0.35 -8.69 -14.93
CA ASP A 183 0.06 -7.96 -16.18
C ASP A 183 -1.17 -7.06 -16.00
N ARG A 184 -2.17 -7.52 -15.23
CA ARG A 184 -3.32 -6.72 -14.81
C ARG A 184 -2.89 -5.52 -13.95
N LEU A 185 -2.07 -5.74 -12.94
CA LEU A 185 -1.53 -4.65 -12.12
C LEU A 185 -0.81 -3.61 -12.98
N ILE A 186 0.07 -4.05 -13.88
CA ILE A 186 0.79 -3.19 -14.81
C ILE A 186 -0.17 -2.41 -15.72
N ALA A 187 -1.25 -3.04 -16.19
CA ALA A 187 -2.26 -2.37 -17.01
C ALA A 187 -2.99 -1.27 -16.22
N HIS A 188 -3.35 -1.52 -14.96
CA HIS A 188 -3.95 -0.51 -14.08
C HIS A 188 -2.99 0.65 -13.80
N ILE A 189 -1.72 0.36 -13.48
CA ILE A 189 -0.67 1.38 -13.29
C ILE A 189 -0.55 2.28 -14.53
N LYS A 190 -0.46 1.69 -15.72
CA LYS A 190 -0.37 2.43 -16.98
C LYS A 190 -1.61 3.28 -17.25
N THR A 191 -2.80 2.78 -16.94
CA THR A 191 -4.07 3.52 -17.09
C THR A 191 -4.09 4.76 -16.21
N VAL A 192 -3.75 4.62 -14.92
CA VAL A 192 -3.68 5.76 -14.00
C VAL A 192 -2.59 6.74 -14.46
N ARG A 193 -1.40 6.23 -14.80
CA ARG A 193 -0.27 7.05 -15.27
C ARG A 193 -0.62 7.93 -16.48
N ALA A 194 -1.37 7.39 -17.43
CA ALA A 194 -1.80 8.12 -18.63
C ALA A 194 -2.85 9.20 -18.32
N SER A 195 -3.54 9.11 -17.17
CA SER A 195 -4.71 9.91 -16.88
C SER A 195 -4.50 10.99 -15.82
N VAL A 196 -3.38 10.98 -15.08
CA VAL A 196 -3.09 11.96 -14.02
C VAL A 196 -1.69 12.56 -14.17
N LYS A 197 -1.41 13.65 -13.45
CA LYS A 197 -0.09 14.33 -13.47
C LYS A 197 0.81 13.91 -12.30
N GLN A 198 0.25 13.40 -11.23
CA GLN A 198 0.96 12.97 -10.04
C GLN A 198 1.91 11.80 -10.34
N PRO A 199 3.01 11.63 -9.62
CA PRO A 199 3.83 10.44 -9.68
C PRO A 199 3.04 9.19 -9.25
N ILE A 200 3.36 8.06 -9.91
CA ILE A 200 2.64 6.79 -9.76
C ILE A 200 3.58 5.75 -9.17
N THR A 201 3.04 4.95 -8.25
CA THR A 201 3.72 3.81 -7.66
C THR A 201 2.77 2.64 -7.45
N THR A 202 3.30 1.54 -6.97
CA THR A 202 2.58 0.44 -6.31
C THR A 202 3.32 0.07 -5.03
N ALA A 203 2.59 -0.35 -4.02
CA ALA A 203 3.15 -0.78 -2.75
C ALA A 203 3.28 -2.29 -2.68
N ASP A 204 4.46 -2.77 -2.31
CA ASP A 204 4.65 -4.20 -2.03
C ASP A 204 5.78 -4.45 -1.03
N ASP A 205 5.82 -5.67 -0.49
CA ASP A 205 6.83 -6.09 0.48
C ASP A 205 8.21 -6.27 -0.18
N TYR A 206 9.27 -6.12 0.61
CA TYR A 206 10.64 -6.31 0.16
C TYR A 206 10.89 -7.71 -0.46
N ASN A 207 10.11 -8.73 -0.07
CA ASN A 207 10.18 -10.08 -0.64
C ASN A 207 9.64 -10.17 -2.08
N PHE A 208 8.94 -9.15 -2.56
CA PHE A 208 8.65 -8.98 -3.98
C PHE A 208 9.74 -8.15 -4.65
N TRP A 209 10.07 -6.98 -4.08
CA TRP A 209 11.00 -6.04 -4.69
C TRP A 209 12.44 -6.59 -4.83
N ASN A 210 12.83 -7.61 -4.07
CA ASN A 210 14.13 -8.26 -4.16
C ASN A 210 14.21 -9.39 -5.21
N LYS A 211 13.24 -9.49 -6.13
CA LYS A 211 13.18 -10.55 -7.14
C LYS A 211 13.18 -9.98 -8.54
N ALA A 212 13.76 -10.75 -9.48
CA ALA A 212 13.82 -10.36 -10.90
C ALA A 212 12.44 -10.05 -11.50
N GLU A 213 11.38 -10.73 -11.06
CA GLU A 213 10.01 -10.50 -11.52
C GLU A 213 9.44 -9.12 -11.18
N SER A 214 10.04 -8.41 -10.21
CA SER A 214 9.64 -7.05 -9.84
C SER A 214 10.09 -5.98 -10.84
N HIS A 215 11.07 -6.28 -11.69
CA HIS A 215 11.59 -5.33 -12.67
C HIS A 215 10.52 -4.84 -13.65
N GLU A 216 9.62 -5.72 -14.12
CA GLU A 216 8.53 -5.35 -15.03
C GLU A 216 7.57 -4.33 -14.40
N VAL A 217 7.33 -4.44 -13.09
CA VAL A 217 6.53 -3.46 -12.34
C VAL A 217 7.33 -2.18 -12.09
N ALA A 218 8.62 -2.32 -11.74
CA ALA A 218 9.53 -1.19 -11.52
C ALA A 218 9.68 -0.29 -12.75
N ASP A 219 9.58 -0.87 -13.96
CA ASP A 219 9.69 -0.12 -15.22
C ASP A 219 8.51 0.83 -15.47
N VAL A 220 7.35 0.57 -14.86
CA VAL A 220 6.13 1.36 -15.09
C VAL A 220 5.78 2.32 -13.95
N VAL A 221 6.54 2.32 -12.86
CA VAL A 221 6.34 3.23 -11.72
C VAL A 221 7.39 4.35 -11.69
N ASP A 222 7.11 5.41 -10.97
CA ASP A 222 8.03 6.56 -10.80
C ASP A 222 9.01 6.36 -9.64
N PHE A 223 8.61 5.61 -8.62
CA PHE A 223 9.39 5.23 -7.44
C PHE A 223 8.84 3.93 -6.84
N LEU A 224 9.65 3.23 -6.04
CA LEU A 224 9.20 2.06 -5.29
C LEU A 224 8.57 2.49 -3.97
N LEU A 225 7.42 1.92 -3.63
CA LEU A 225 6.79 2.05 -2.32
C LEU A 225 6.99 0.72 -1.58
N LEU A 226 8.00 0.71 -0.69
CA LEU A 226 8.53 -0.49 -0.06
C LEU A 226 7.88 -0.74 1.30
N HIS A 227 7.42 -1.97 1.54
CA HIS A 227 7.05 -2.41 2.89
C HIS A 227 8.15 -3.28 3.49
N ALA A 228 8.54 -3.01 4.73
CA ALA A 228 9.49 -3.81 5.47
C ALA A 228 9.25 -3.70 6.98
N TYR A 229 8.80 -4.78 7.58
CA TYR A 229 8.50 -4.87 9.01
C TYR A 229 9.52 -5.74 9.73
N ALA A 230 10.42 -5.13 10.47
CA ALA A 230 11.42 -5.83 11.27
C ALA A 230 10.76 -6.79 12.27
N MET A 231 9.68 -6.36 12.92
CA MET A 231 8.94 -7.15 13.90
C MET A 231 8.40 -8.46 13.30
N TRP A 232 7.76 -8.41 12.11
CA TRP A 232 7.29 -9.59 11.39
C TRP A 232 8.42 -10.49 10.87
N ASN A 233 9.63 -9.95 10.74
CA ASN A 233 10.82 -10.66 10.28
C ASN A 233 11.72 -11.11 11.42
N GLN A 234 11.15 -11.33 12.61
CA GLN A 234 11.80 -11.91 13.79
C GLN A 234 13.00 -11.09 14.32
N GLN A 235 13.09 -9.82 13.93
CA GLN A 235 14.16 -8.97 14.43
C GLN A 235 13.85 -8.53 15.87
N GLN A 236 14.88 -8.52 16.72
CA GLN A 236 14.79 -7.87 18.02
C GLN A 236 14.80 -6.35 17.85
N LEU A 237 14.35 -5.63 18.86
CA LEU A 237 14.17 -4.18 18.77
C LEU A 237 15.47 -3.44 18.46
N GLU A 238 16.59 -3.87 19.04
CA GLU A 238 17.93 -3.31 18.80
C GLU A 238 18.44 -3.51 17.38
N ASP A 239 17.96 -4.52 16.68
CA ASP A 239 18.33 -4.84 15.30
C ASP A 239 17.34 -4.28 14.27
N ALA A 240 16.21 -3.76 14.72
CA ALA A 240 15.07 -3.44 13.85
C ALA A 240 15.40 -2.36 12.81
N VAL A 241 15.90 -1.19 13.23
CA VAL A 241 16.26 -0.11 12.31
C VAL A 241 17.47 -0.48 11.45
N PRO A 242 18.57 -1.07 11.99
CA PRO A 242 19.67 -1.58 11.17
C PRO A 242 19.23 -2.62 10.11
N TRP A 243 18.30 -3.52 10.45
CA TRP A 243 17.75 -4.49 9.49
C TRP A 243 16.95 -3.81 8.39
N THR A 244 16.06 -2.88 8.74
CA THR A 244 15.26 -2.12 7.78
C THR A 244 16.14 -1.31 6.83
N ALA A 245 17.19 -0.67 7.35
CA ALA A 245 18.18 0.07 6.56
C ALA A 245 18.90 -0.83 5.55
N ARG A 246 19.36 -2.02 5.98
CA ARG A 246 19.99 -3.01 5.07
C ARG A 246 19.01 -3.52 4.02
N THR A 247 17.74 -3.69 4.38
CA THR A 247 16.68 -4.10 3.44
C THR A 247 16.48 -3.04 2.36
N ILE A 248 16.34 -1.77 2.71
CA ILE A 248 16.26 -0.65 1.75
C ILE A 248 17.47 -0.66 0.81
N GLU A 249 18.67 -0.81 1.37
CA GLU A 249 19.90 -0.82 0.57
C GLU A 249 19.98 -2.02 -0.37
N SER A 250 19.45 -3.18 0.01
CA SER A 250 19.35 -4.34 -0.87
C SER A 250 18.43 -4.10 -2.06
N ILE A 251 17.27 -3.47 -1.81
CA ILE A 251 16.34 -3.10 -2.88
C ILE A 251 16.91 -2.01 -3.79
N ARG A 252 17.67 -1.04 -3.23
CA ARG A 252 18.36 -0.01 -4.03
C ARG A 252 19.39 -0.61 -5.00
N LYS A 253 20.05 -1.71 -4.61
CA LYS A 253 20.98 -2.44 -5.48
C LYS A 253 20.27 -3.24 -6.55
N GLU A 254 19.09 -3.80 -6.25
CA GLU A 254 18.27 -4.54 -7.21
C GLU A 254 17.65 -3.59 -8.26
N HIS A 255 17.27 -2.36 -7.86
CA HIS A 255 16.65 -1.35 -8.72
C HIS A 255 17.47 -0.05 -8.77
N PRO A 256 18.66 -0.08 -9.42
CA PRO A 256 19.55 1.08 -9.41
C PRO A 256 18.92 2.30 -10.11
N GLY A 257 19.01 3.45 -9.44
CA GLY A 257 18.50 4.72 -9.97
C GLY A 257 16.98 4.93 -9.81
N LEU A 258 16.24 3.97 -9.24
CA LEU A 258 14.82 4.14 -8.90
C LEU A 258 14.70 4.62 -7.45
N PRO A 259 14.03 5.78 -7.20
CA PRO A 259 13.82 6.26 -5.84
C PRO A 259 13.00 5.26 -5.01
N ILE A 260 13.31 5.16 -3.72
CA ILE A 260 12.58 4.30 -2.78
C ILE A 260 11.93 5.19 -1.72
N VAL A 261 10.63 5.00 -1.51
CA VAL A 261 9.87 5.53 -0.38
C VAL A 261 9.49 4.35 0.51
N MET A 262 9.77 4.40 1.79
CA MET A 262 9.25 3.39 2.73
C MET A 262 7.74 3.61 2.84
N GLY A 263 6.95 2.66 2.33
CA GLY A 263 5.50 2.71 2.33
C GLY A 263 4.90 2.29 3.65
N GLU A 264 5.53 1.29 4.30
CA GLU A 264 5.13 0.82 5.62
C GLU A 264 6.32 0.27 6.41
N THR A 265 6.45 0.76 7.62
CA THR A 265 7.26 0.19 8.70
C THR A 265 6.67 0.66 10.03
N GLY A 266 6.79 -0.12 11.08
CA GLY A 266 6.20 0.20 12.37
C GLY A 266 6.54 -0.84 13.43
N TRP A 267 5.98 -0.65 14.63
CA TRP A 267 6.10 -1.55 15.77
C TRP A 267 4.77 -1.62 16.50
N ALA A 268 4.24 -2.83 16.71
CA ALA A 268 2.96 -3.03 17.40
C ALA A 268 3.11 -2.88 18.93
N THR A 269 2.06 -2.41 19.58
CA THR A 269 2.04 -2.23 21.04
C THR A 269 1.42 -3.39 21.80
N GLU A 270 0.75 -4.30 21.12
CA GLU A 270 0.17 -5.51 21.71
C GLU A 270 0.32 -6.72 20.78
N LEU A 271 0.44 -7.89 21.37
CA LEU A 271 0.53 -9.17 20.69
C LEU A 271 -0.09 -10.24 21.59
N ASN A 272 -1.07 -10.99 21.06
CA ASN A 272 -1.61 -12.14 21.80
C ASN A 272 -0.52 -13.24 21.92
N PRO A 273 -0.05 -13.58 23.14
CA PRO A 273 0.97 -14.60 23.33
C PRO A 273 0.53 -16.02 22.96
N GLU A 274 -0.79 -16.23 22.82
CA GLU A 274 -1.40 -17.50 22.42
C GLU A 274 -1.82 -17.50 20.93
N GLY A 275 -1.66 -16.36 20.22
CA GLY A 275 -1.98 -16.21 18.81
C GLY A 275 -0.98 -16.89 17.88
N ASP A 276 -1.36 -17.05 16.62
CA ASP A 276 -0.51 -17.65 15.61
C ASP A 276 0.70 -16.77 15.25
N GLU A 277 0.59 -15.45 15.46
CA GLU A 277 1.57 -14.42 15.12
C GLU A 277 2.89 -14.59 15.90
N VAL A 278 2.84 -15.19 17.12
CA VAL A 278 4.04 -15.51 17.91
C VAL A 278 5.01 -16.47 17.20
N LYS A 279 4.54 -17.15 16.15
CA LYS A 279 5.40 -17.97 15.29
C LYS A 279 6.37 -17.11 14.48
N TYR A 280 5.97 -15.90 14.16
CA TYR A 280 6.69 -14.96 13.31
C TYR A 280 7.26 -13.78 14.08
N ILE A 281 6.55 -13.28 15.10
CA ILE A 281 6.99 -12.18 15.95
C ILE A 281 7.72 -12.74 17.15
N LYS A 282 9.00 -12.34 17.33
CA LYS A 282 9.87 -12.81 18.42
C LYS A 282 10.29 -11.70 19.37
N ALA A 283 10.12 -10.47 18.97
CA ALA A 283 10.38 -9.31 19.81
C ALA A 283 9.16 -8.94 20.65
N PRO A 284 9.35 -8.29 21.80
CA PRO A 284 8.26 -7.82 22.62
C PRO A 284 7.43 -6.73 21.90
N ALA A 285 6.10 -6.82 22.03
CA ALA A 285 5.19 -5.73 21.72
C ALA A 285 4.97 -4.86 22.98
N GLY A 286 4.88 -3.55 22.80
CA GLY A 286 4.64 -2.62 23.90
C GLY A 286 4.76 -1.16 23.48
N GLU A 287 4.14 -0.25 24.24
CA GLU A 287 4.25 1.19 23.96
C GLU A 287 5.70 1.72 24.13
N SER A 288 6.48 1.14 25.04
CA SER A 288 7.89 1.51 25.23
C SER A 288 8.75 1.07 24.03
N GLU A 289 8.50 -0.13 23.52
CA GLU A 289 9.19 -0.68 22.36
C GLU A 289 8.82 0.08 21.10
N GLN A 290 7.53 0.40 20.92
CA GLN A 290 7.07 1.26 19.82
C GLN A 290 7.71 2.65 19.89
N ALA A 291 7.75 3.27 21.06
CA ALA A 291 8.34 4.59 21.26
C ALA A 291 9.83 4.60 20.90
N ARG A 292 10.57 3.56 21.32
CA ARG A 292 11.98 3.40 20.98
C ARG A 292 12.17 3.20 19.49
N PHE A 293 11.44 2.26 18.87
CA PHE A 293 11.52 2.04 17.42
C PHE A 293 11.18 3.31 16.64
N PHE A 294 10.10 4.01 17.00
CA PHE A 294 9.70 5.24 16.34
C PHE A 294 10.78 6.33 16.42
N SER A 295 11.40 6.51 17.58
CA SER A 295 12.48 7.48 17.76
C SER A 295 13.72 7.12 16.92
N GLU A 296 14.19 5.87 17.01
CA GLU A 296 15.36 5.39 16.28
C GLU A 296 15.12 5.41 14.75
N TRP A 297 13.90 5.04 14.31
CA TRP A 297 13.53 5.09 12.89
C TRP A 297 13.49 6.50 12.33
N THR A 298 12.86 7.45 13.04
CA THR A 298 12.72 8.82 12.56
C THR A 298 14.08 9.54 12.52
N GLU A 299 14.97 9.29 13.47
CA GLU A 299 16.35 9.78 13.47
C GLU A 299 17.13 9.23 12.28
N TRP A 300 17.14 7.93 12.09
CA TRP A 300 17.81 7.30 10.96
C TRP A 300 17.26 7.78 9.60
N ALA A 301 15.95 7.90 9.47
CA ALA A 301 15.32 8.34 8.23
C ALA A 301 15.67 9.80 7.90
N ALA A 302 15.81 10.66 8.92
CA ALA A 302 16.28 12.04 8.74
C ALA A 302 17.73 12.08 8.27
N ASP A 303 18.62 11.32 8.90
CA ASP A 303 20.05 11.26 8.55
C ASP A 303 20.28 10.68 7.14
N ALA A 304 19.48 9.66 6.76
CA ALA A 304 19.55 9.03 5.46
C ALA A 304 18.78 9.78 4.36
N ALA A 305 18.08 10.87 4.70
CA ALA A 305 17.13 11.57 3.83
C ALA A 305 16.12 10.59 3.17
N GLN A 306 15.63 9.60 3.94
CA GLN A 306 14.73 8.54 3.49
C GLN A 306 13.28 8.97 3.68
N PRO A 307 12.49 9.18 2.59
CA PRO A 307 11.04 9.41 2.71
C PRO A 307 10.33 8.14 3.20
N TYR A 308 9.31 8.33 4.05
CA TYR A 308 8.58 7.19 4.62
C TYR A 308 7.14 7.53 5.00
N PHE A 309 6.32 6.49 5.14
CA PHE A 309 5.04 6.48 5.85
C PHE A 309 5.17 5.50 7.03
N TYR A 310 5.00 6.00 8.25
CA TYR A 310 4.97 5.14 9.44
C TYR A 310 3.63 4.41 9.51
N PHE A 311 3.64 3.14 9.85
CA PHE A 311 2.45 2.35 10.01
C PHE A 311 2.15 2.18 11.51
N GLU A 312 1.11 2.82 12.09
CA GLU A 312 0.12 3.68 11.44
C GLU A 312 -0.37 4.79 12.39
N ALA A 313 -1.34 5.60 11.98
CA ALA A 313 -1.84 6.71 12.79
C ALA A 313 -2.59 6.23 14.04
N PHE A 314 -3.66 5.50 13.86
CA PHE A 314 -4.58 5.09 14.91
C PHE A 314 -4.66 3.56 14.98
N ASP A 315 -4.90 3.02 16.18
CA ASP A 315 -5.31 1.63 16.32
C ASP A 315 -6.62 1.38 15.57
N GLU A 316 -6.69 0.26 14.85
CA GLU A 316 -7.81 -0.08 14.00
C GLU A 316 -8.50 -1.37 14.47
N PRO A 317 -9.55 -1.28 15.31
CA PRO A 317 -10.19 -2.44 15.94
C PRO A 317 -10.87 -3.41 14.96
N TRP A 318 -11.09 -2.99 13.72
CA TRP A 318 -11.70 -3.82 12.66
C TRP A 318 -10.72 -4.79 12.01
N LYS A 319 -9.41 -4.59 12.16
CA LYS A 319 -8.37 -5.45 11.56
C LYS A 319 -8.27 -6.81 12.26
N GLY A 320 -7.80 -7.80 11.50
CA GLY A 320 -7.50 -9.14 12.00
C GLY A 320 -8.73 -9.92 12.49
N SER A 321 -8.55 -10.70 13.54
CA SER A 321 -9.57 -11.57 14.15
C SER A 321 -10.46 -10.83 15.16
N ASP A 322 -11.39 -11.57 15.83
CA ASP A 322 -12.19 -11.04 16.93
C ASP A 322 -11.42 -10.93 18.25
N ASP A 323 -10.18 -11.44 18.32
CA ASP A 323 -9.34 -11.27 19.53
C ASP A 323 -8.95 -9.79 19.69
N PRO A 324 -9.25 -9.16 20.83
CA PRO A 324 -8.87 -7.77 21.07
C PRO A 324 -7.36 -7.55 21.13
N ARG A 325 -6.56 -8.59 21.42
CA ARG A 325 -5.09 -8.52 21.49
C ARG A 325 -4.40 -8.89 20.17
N GLU A 326 -5.17 -9.02 19.11
CA GLU A 326 -4.60 -9.34 17.81
C GLU A 326 -3.71 -8.19 17.30
N VAL A 327 -2.48 -8.53 16.92
CA VAL A 327 -1.42 -7.58 16.62
C VAL A 327 -1.80 -6.55 15.55
N GLU A 328 -2.63 -6.93 14.57
CA GLU A 328 -3.03 -6.04 13.47
C GLU A 328 -3.88 -4.84 13.94
N LYS A 329 -4.42 -4.89 15.15
CA LYS A 329 -5.21 -3.81 15.75
C LYS A 329 -4.36 -2.72 16.43
N HIS A 330 -3.06 -2.99 16.70
CA HIS A 330 -2.26 -2.25 17.69
C HIS A 330 -0.99 -1.60 17.11
N TRP A 331 -1.00 -1.23 15.85
CA TRP A 331 0.12 -0.54 15.20
C TRP A 331 0.08 0.99 15.32
N GLY A 332 -1.07 1.56 15.70
CA GLY A 332 -1.28 3.00 15.81
C GLY A 332 -0.29 3.69 16.75
N LEU A 333 0.13 4.92 16.42
CA LEU A 333 0.80 5.84 17.33
C LEU A 333 -0.20 6.52 18.30
N TYR A 334 -1.47 6.46 17.94
CA TYR A 334 -2.61 6.83 18.79
C TYR A 334 -3.50 5.61 19.01
N ASN A 335 -4.15 5.58 20.16
CA ASN A 335 -5.20 4.62 20.45
C ASN A 335 -6.42 4.82 19.52
N GLU A 336 -7.37 3.88 19.50
CA GLU A 336 -8.61 4.00 18.73
C GLU A 336 -9.46 5.23 19.13
N ASP A 337 -9.35 5.68 20.39
CA ASP A 337 -10.00 6.87 20.92
C ASP A 337 -9.24 8.18 20.63
N ARG A 338 -8.20 8.12 19.80
CA ARG A 338 -7.33 9.23 19.36
C ARG A 338 -6.40 9.78 20.45
N THR A 339 -6.35 9.16 21.63
CA THR A 339 -5.34 9.53 22.63
C THR A 339 -3.94 9.08 22.21
N PRO A 340 -2.90 9.92 22.40
CA PRO A 340 -1.55 9.57 21.97
C PRO A 340 -0.95 8.49 22.84
N LYS A 341 -0.27 7.51 22.22
CA LYS A 341 0.56 6.52 22.90
C LYS A 341 1.91 7.12 23.31
N GLN A 342 2.73 6.34 24.03
CA GLN A 342 3.99 6.79 24.61
C GLN A 342 4.94 7.40 23.54
N ALA A 343 4.97 6.88 22.34
CA ALA A 343 5.82 7.36 21.25
C ALA A 343 5.63 8.86 20.93
N LEU A 344 4.45 9.42 21.25
CA LEU A 344 4.12 10.82 20.97
C LEU A 344 4.07 11.70 22.23
N LYS A 345 4.16 11.10 23.44
CA LYS A 345 4.13 11.85 24.69
C LYS A 345 5.43 12.61 24.91
N GLY A 346 5.34 13.92 25.15
CA GLY A 346 6.50 14.76 25.42
C GLY A 346 7.36 15.13 24.20
N VAL A 347 7.02 14.66 23.01
CA VAL A 347 7.65 15.07 21.77
C VAL A 347 6.91 16.30 21.23
N ALA A 348 7.64 17.41 21.01
CA ALA A 348 7.03 18.59 20.38
C ALA A 348 6.46 18.24 18.99
N PRO A 349 5.32 18.83 18.60
CA PRO A 349 4.72 18.60 17.31
C PRO A 349 5.60 19.09 16.14
#